data_1b0a2a49a65cc2bf0477a6a679ec6cf2
#
_entry.id   1b0a2a49a65cc2bf0477a6a679ec6cf2
#
_cell.length_a   1.000
_cell.length_b   1.000
_cell.length_c   1.000
_cell.angle_alpha   90.00
_cell.angle_beta   90.00
_cell.angle_gamma   90.00
#
_symmetry.space_group_name_H-M   'P 1'
#
loop_
_entity.id
_entity.type
_entity.pdbx_description
1 polymer ?
#
loop_
_entity_poly.entity_id
_entity_poly.type
_entity_poly.pdbx_seq_one_letter_code
_entity_poly.pdbx_strand_id
1 'polypeptide(L)'
;TRMLVEKSMYDEAVERVKNFANSLKVDVATKEGDHIGPVVSKTQFDKIQSLIQVGIDEGAKLVAGGTGKPDGLDKGYFVKPTAFADVNNQMQIARTEIFGPVLSIIPFETEEEAIAIANDTPYGLLNFIQTQDQEKANRVARKLRSGMVDINGAGLAPDAPFGGYK
;
A
#
# COMPACT_ATOMS: atom_id res chain seq x y z
N THR A 1 -3.21 -0.96 1.33
CA THR A 1 -2.63 0.23 0.68
C THR A 1 -2.56 0.01 -0.83
N ARG A 2 -2.98 1.01 -1.62
CA ARG A 2 -2.89 1.00 -3.09
C ARG A 2 -1.83 2.00 -3.53
N MET A 3 -0.97 1.60 -4.46
CA MET A 3 0.00 2.45 -5.13
C MET A 3 -0.36 2.51 -6.60
N LEU A 4 -0.84 3.66 -7.06
CA LEU A 4 -1.16 3.89 -8.45
C LEU A 4 0.08 4.41 -9.17
N VAL A 5 0.46 3.81 -10.29
CA VAL A 5 1.69 4.13 -11.03
C VAL A 5 1.36 4.33 -12.49
N GLU A 6 1.82 5.46 -13.06
CA GLU A 6 1.72 5.72 -14.49
C GLU A 6 2.42 4.63 -15.30
N LYS A 7 1.78 4.16 -16.36
CA LYS A 7 2.21 2.99 -17.13
C LYS A 7 3.63 3.11 -17.68
N SER A 8 4.05 4.33 -18.03
CA SER A 8 5.41 4.62 -18.52
C SER A 8 6.51 4.33 -17.49
N MET A 9 6.18 4.34 -16.19
CA MET A 9 7.11 4.10 -15.08
C MET A 9 6.82 2.78 -14.34
N TYR A 10 5.82 2.04 -14.79
CA TYR A 10 5.26 0.93 -14.01
C TYR A 10 6.27 -0.18 -13.73
N ASP A 11 6.96 -0.67 -14.75
CA ASP A 11 7.93 -1.76 -14.60
C ASP A 11 9.09 -1.38 -13.67
N GLU A 12 9.59 -0.15 -13.80
CA GLU A 12 10.63 0.36 -12.91
C GLU A 12 10.12 0.47 -11.46
N ALA A 13 8.92 0.99 -11.27
CA ALA A 13 8.31 1.11 -9.94
C ALA A 13 8.10 -0.27 -9.28
N VAL A 14 7.62 -1.25 -10.04
CA VAL A 14 7.44 -2.63 -9.54
C VAL A 14 8.77 -3.23 -9.11
N GLU A 15 9.84 -3.08 -9.89
CA GLU A 15 11.15 -3.63 -9.53
C GLU A 15 11.75 -2.91 -8.31
N ARG A 16 11.58 -1.58 -8.20
CA ARG A 16 12.00 -0.81 -7.02
C ARG A 16 11.26 -1.26 -5.76
N VAL A 17 9.93 -1.44 -5.85
CA VAL A 17 9.12 -1.92 -4.73
C VAL A 17 9.53 -3.32 -4.30
N LYS A 18 9.74 -4.22 -5.26
CA LYS A 18 10.22 -5.60 -5.00
C LYS A 18 11.54 -5.59 -4.23
N ASN A 19 12.51 -4.82 -4.72
CA ASN A 19 13.83 -4.71 -4.08
C ASN A 19 13.74 -4.11 -2.68
N PHE A 20 12.93 -3.07 -2.51
CA PHE A 20 12.69 -2.45 -1.21
C PHE A 20 11.99 -3.41 -0.24
N ALA A 21 10.91 -4.06 -0.65
CA ALA A 21 10.19 -5.02 0.20
C ALA A 21 11.09 -6.18 0.66
N ASN A 22 11.95 -6.70 -0.24
CA ASN A 22 12.91 -7.75 0.09
C ASN A 22 14.07 -7.27 0.99
N SER A 23 14.36 -5.98 1.02
CA SER A 23 15.39 -5.40 1.91
C SER A 23 14.89 -5.13 3.32
N LEU A 24 13.57 -5.07 3.52
CA LEU A 24 12.98 -4.80 4.82
C LEU A 24 13.22 -5.98 5.78
N LYS A 25 13.75 -5.68 6.93
CA LYS A 25 13.93 -6.65 8.01
C LYS A 25 12.63 -6.79 8.80
N VAL A 26 12.34 -8.02 9.21
CA VAL A 26 11.27 -8.31 10.16
C VAL A 26 11.91 -8.92 11.40
N ASP A 27 11.61 -8.42 12.59
CA ASP A 27 12.22 -8.89 13.82
C ASP A 27 11.32 -8.62 15.04
N VAL A 28 11.75 -9.10 16.21
CA VAL A 28 11.05 -8.90 17.48
C VAL A 28 11.11 -7.43 17.91
N ALA A 29 10.01 -6.90 18.43
CA ALA A 29 9.89 -5.47 18.80
C ALA A 29 10.89 -5.01 19.89
N THR A 30 11.49 -5.95 20.64
CA THR A 30 12.50 -5.64 21.68
C THR A 30 13.92 -5.49 21.15
N LYS A 31 14.14 -5.80 19.87
CA LYS A 31 15.45 -5.68 19.23
C LYS A 31 15.65 -4.24 18.73
N GLU A 32 16.81 -3.69 18.95
CA GLU A 32 17.18 -2.37 18.43
C GLU A 32 17.39 -2.40 16.90
N GLY A 33 17.10 -1.30 16.23
CA GLY A 33 17.31 -1.10 14.80
C GLY A 33 16.03 -0.94 13.99
N ASP A 34 16.20 -0.69 12.69
CA ASP A 34 15.11 -0.48 11.76
C ASP A 34 14.55 -1.82 11.27
N HIS A 35 13.40 -2.21 11.76
CA HIS A 35 12.70 -3.43 11.35
C HIS A 35 11.20 -3.32 11.54
N ILE A 36 10.46 -4.17 10.86
CA ILE A 36 9.02 -4.32 11.01
C ILE A 36 8.77 -5.32 12.15
N GLY A 37 7.99 -4.94 13.15
CA GLY A 37 7.55 -5.79 14.24
C GLY A 37 6.38 -6.71 13.87
N PRO A 38 5.87 -7.48 14.85
CA PRO A 38 4.70 -8.33 14.63
C PRO A 38 3.41 -7.51 14.52
N VAL A 39 2.39 -8.09 13.87
CA VAL A 39 1.04 -7.53 13.92
C VAL A 39 0.38 -7.82 15.26
N VAL A 40 -0.67 -7.05 15.59
CA VAL A 40 -1.22 -6.93 16.94
C VAL A 40 -1.81 -8.25 17.51
N SER A 41 -2.29 -9.16 16.69
CA SER A 41 -2.99 -10.36 17.15
C SER A 41 -2.98 -11.50 16.13
N LYS A 42 -3.33 -12.71 16.60
CA LYS A 42 -3.57 -13.86 15.71
C LYS A 42 -4.68 -13.60 14.71
N THR A 43 -5.77 -12.99 15.13
CA THR A 43 -6.90 -12.66 14.24
C THR A 43 -6.44 -11.76 13.09
N GLN A 44 -5.62 -10.74 13.39
CA GLN A 44 -5.09 -9.86 12.36
C GLN A 44 -4.10 -10.58 11.45
N PHE A 45 -3.24 -11.43 12.02
CA PHE A 45 -2.33 -12.26 11.23
C PHE A 45 -3.10 -13.16 10.25
N ASP A 46 -4.10 -13.90 10.73
CA ASP A 46 -4.90 -14.82 9.91
C ASP A 46 -5.65 -14.05 8.79
N LYS A 47 -6.22 -12.88 9.11
CA LYS A 47 -6.85 -12.00 8.11
C LYS A 47 -5.87 -11.60 7.00
N ILE A 48 -4.66 -11.18 7.37
CA ILE A 48 -3.63 -10.78 6.40
C ILE A 48 -3.23 -11.97 5.53
N GLN A 49 -2.97 -13.14 6.12
CA GLN A 49 -2.60 -14.35 5.39
C GLN A 49 -3.70 -14.75 4.39
N SER A 50 -4.96 -14.72 4.82
CA SER A 50 -6.11 -15.00 3.95
C SER A 50 -6.20 -14.01 2.79
N LEU A 51 -6.02 -12.70 3.04
CA LEU A 51 -6.08 -11.70 1.98
C LEU A 51 -4.89 -11.77 1.01
N ILE A 52 -3.70 -12.15 1.49
CA ILE A 52 -2.57 -12.43 0.59
C ILE A 52 -2.90 -13.61 -0.32
N GLN A 53 -3.48 -14.68 0.21
CA GLN A 53 -3.89 -15.82 -0.59
C GLN A 53 -4.96 -15.44 -1.61
N VAL A 54 -5.97 -14.66 -1.21
CA VAL A 54 -6.99 -14.13 -2.13
C VAL A 54 -6.35 -13.34 -3.28
N GLY A 55 -5.37 -12.50 -3.01
CA GLY A 55 -4.66 -11.77 -4.08
C GLY A 55 -3.97 -12.69 -5.07
N ILE A 56 -3.38 -13.78 -4.59
CA ILE A 56 -2.78 -14.81 -5.46
C ILE A 56 -3.86 -15.51 -6.30
N ASP A 57 -4.96 -15.91 -5.66
CA ASP A 57 -6.06 -16.65 -6.31
C ASP A 57 -6.80 -15.78 -7.34
N GLU A 58 -6.89 -14.46 -7.11
CA GLU A 58 -7.45 -13.50 -8.06
C GLU A 58 -6.50 -13.17 -9.23
N GLY A 59 -5.27 -13.72 -9.24
CA GLY A 59 -4.30 -13.59 -10.32
C GLY A 59 -3.43 -12.33 -10.24
N ALA A 60 -3.39 -11.64 -9.11
CA ALA A 60 -2.40 -10.57 -8.89
C ALA A 60 -0.98 -11.17 -8.86
N LYS A 61 -0.04 -10.48 -9.47
CA LYS A 61 1.36 -10.94 -9.55
C LYS A 61 2.07 -10.68 -8.23
N LEU A 62 2.33 -11.72 -7.45
CA LEU A 62 3.15 -11.63 -6.25
C LEU A 62 4.60 -11.32 -6.63
N VAL A 63 5.13 -10.17 -6.23
CA VAL A 63 6.51 -9.73 -6.54
C VAL A 63 7.45 -9.76 -5.35
N ALA A 64 6.91 -9.74 -4.13
CA ALA A 64 7.68 -9.89 -2.90
C ALA A 64 6.82 -10.49 -1.79
N GLY A 65 7.43 -11.15 -0.82
CA GLY A 65 6.77 -11.68 0.37
C GLY A 65 5.89 -12.90 0.11
N GLY A 66 4.60 -12.79 0.39
CA GLY A 66 3.62 -13.87 0.27
C GLY A 66 3.17 -14.44 1.61
N THR A 67 2.47 -15.56 1.58
CA THR A 67 1.96 -16.24 2.78
C THR A 67 3.07 -16.82 3.64
N GLY A 68 2.71 -17.20 4.87
CA GLY A 68 3.63 -17.73 5.86
C GLY A 68 4.36 -16.66 6.67
N LYS A 69 5.24 -17.11 7.54
CA LYS A 69 6.07 -16.23 8.39
C LYS A 69 7.44 -16.02 7.78
N PRO A 70 8.16 -14.93 8.15
CA PRO A 70 9.57 -14.79 7.84
C PRO A 70 10.40 -15.91 8.47
N ASP A 71 11.51 -16.28 7.84
CA ASP A 71 12.40 -17.33 8.33
C ASP A 71 12.95 -17.00 9.72
N GLY A 72 12.98 -17.99 10.59
CA GLY A 72 13.48 -17.86 11.97
C GLY A 72 12.50 -17.15 12.94
N LEU A 73 11.32 -16.76 12.51
CA LEU A 73 10.29 -16.11 13.35
C LEU A 73 9.03 -16.98 13.52
N ASP A 74 9.22 -18.23 13.96
CA ASP A 74 8.13 -19.20 14.10
C ASP A 74 7.13 -18.86 15.20
N LYS A 75 7.58 -18.12 16.24
CA LYS A 75 6.73 -17.65 17.33
C LYS A 75 6.33 -16.20 17.12
N GLY A 76 5.06 -15.87 17.37
CA GLY A 76 4.52 -14.52 17.19
C GLY A 76 3.80 -14.35 15.83
N TYR A 77 3.29 -13.13 15.60
CA TYR A 77 2.41 -12.80 14.47
C TYR A 77 3.16 -11.97 13.42
N PHE A 78 4.27 -12.50 12.91
CA PHE A 78 5.10 -11.83 11.94
C PHE A 78 4.61 -12.10 10.52
N VAL A 79 4.53 -11.04 9.72
CA VAL A 79 4.09 -11.09 8.31
C VAL A 79 5.24 -10.65 7.43
N LYS A 80 5.45 -11.33 6.31
CA LYS A 80 6.43 -10.93 5.29
C LYS A 80 5.97 -9.63 4.63
N PRO A 81 6.85 -8.62 4.46
CA PRO A 81 6.56 -7.50 3.58
C PRO A 81 6.17 -8.02 2.20
N THR A 82 4.94 -7.73 1.80
CA THR A 82 4.32 -8.35 0.61
C THR A 82 3.91 -7.28 -0.39
N ALA A 83 4.23 -7.50 -1.65
CA ALA A 83 3.82 -6.61 -2.73
C ALA A 83 3.21 -7.40 -3.90
N PHE A 84 2.12 -6.87 -4.41
CA PHE A 84 1.43 -7.38 -5.60
C PHE A 84 1.53 -6.35 -6.73
N ALA A 85 1.89 -6.80 -7.92
CA ALA A 85 1.79 -6.06 -9.17
C ALA A 85 0.59 -6.57 -9.99
N ASP A 86 0.29 -5.86 -11.08
CA ASP A 86 -0.80 -6.17 -12.01
C ASP A 86 -2.17 -6.28 -11.30
N VAL A 87 -2.33 -5.51 -10.23
CA VAL A 87 -3.58 -5.42 -9.49
C VAL A 87 -4.55 -4.51 -10.25
N ASN A 88 -5.80 -4.93 -10.38
CA ASN A 88 -6.88 -4.05 -10.80
C ASN A 88 -7.77 -3.66 -9.60
N ASN A 89 -8.51 -2.56 -9.76
CA ASN A 89 -9.28 -1.99 -8.65
C ASN A 89 -10.51 -2.82 -8.23
N GLN A 90 -10.85 -3.89 -8.95
CA GLN A 90 -11.95 -4.79 -8.60
C GLN A 90 -11.50 -5.95 -7.72
N MET A 91 -10.19 -6.23 -7.67
CA MET A 91 -9.64 -7.27 -6.80
C MET A 91 -9.88 -6.96 -5.33
N GLN A 92 -10.16 -7.97 -4.53
CA GLN A 92 -10.47 -7.82 -3.11
C GLN A 92 -9.32 -7.16 -2.34
N ILE A 93 -8.06 -7.45 -2.70
CA ILE A 93 -6.87 -6.84 -2.09
C ILE A 93 -6.75 -5.33 -2.37
N ALA A 94 -7.38 -4.83 -3.43
CA ALA A 94 -7.46 -3.40 -3.72
C ALA A 94 -8.62 -2.71 -2.99
N ARG A 95 -9.69 -3.44 -2.67
CA ARG A 95 -10.93 -2.91 -2.09
C ARG A 95 -11.04 -3.08 -0.58
N THR A 96 -10.20 -3.95 0.02
CA THR A 96 -10.23 -4.25 1.44
C THR A 96 -9.02 -3.66 2.15
N GLU A 97 -9.23 -3.00 3.29
CA GLU A 97 -8.13 -2.60 4.17
C GLU A 97 -7.52 -3.83 4.83
N ILE A 98 -6.35 -4.24 4.37
CA ILE A 98 -5.65 -5.43 4.87
C ILE A 98 -5.10 -5.18 6.28
N PHE A 99 -4.63 -3.97 6.54
CA PHE A 99 -4.03 -3.53 7.81
C PHE A 99 -2.80 -4.35 8.19
N GLY A 100 -1.86 -4.46 7.25
CA GLY A 100 -0.58 -5.18 7.36
C GLY A 100 0.42 -4.70 6.32
N PRO A 101 1.63 -5.23 6.29
CA PRO A 101 2.69 -4.83 5.36
C PRO A 101 2.44 -5.39 3.95
N VAL A 102 1.31 -5.02 3.35
CA VAL A 102 0.88 -5.48 2.01
C VAL A 102 0.57 -4.29 1.13
N LEU A 103 1.19 -4.25 -0.05
CA LEU A 103 1.03 -3.22 -1.05
C LEU A 103 0.45 -3.79 -2.34
N SER A 104 -0.56 -3.13 -2.88
CA SER A 104 -1.17 -3.42 -4.19
C SER A 104 -0.78 -2.34 -5.19
N ILE A 105 -0.09 -2.71 -6.27
CA ILE A 105 0.39 -1.78 -7.30
C ILE A 105 -0.55 -1.88 -8.50
N ILE A 106 -1.12 -0.75 -8.88
CA ILE A 106 -2.13 -0.62 -9.93
C ILE A 106 -1.59 0.30 -11.01
N PRO A 107 -1.46 -0.15 -12.27
CA PRO A 107 -1.09 0.75 -13.38
C PRO A 107 -2.25 1.67 -13.75
N PHE A 108 -1.92 2.86 -14.26
CA PHE A 108 -2.87 3.75 -14.93
C PHE A 108 -2.25 4.39 -16.16
N GLU A 109 -3.07 4.82 -17.10
CA GLU A 109 -2.62 5.46 -18.36
C GLU A 109 -2.81 6.99 -18.34
N THR A 110 -3.87 7.48 -17.70
CA THR A 110 -4.20 8.92 -17.67
C THR A 110 -4.42 9.44 -16.26
N GLU A 111 -4.27 10.76 -16.08
CA GLU A 111 -4.56 11.43 -14.81
C GLU A 111 -6.01 11.21 -14.37
N GLU A 112 -6.95 11.26 -15.32
CA GLU A 112 -8.37 11.04 -15.07
C GLU A 112 -8.64 9.63 -14.56
N GLU A 113 -7.98 8.63 -15.14
CA GLU A 113 -8.08 7.25 -14.71
C GLU A 113 -7.51 7.08 -13.28
N ALA A 114 -6.35 7.65 -13.00
CA ALA A 114 -5.75 7.62 -11.66
C ALA A 114 -6.70 8.19 -10.61
N ILE A 115 -7.32 9.35 -10.89
CA ILE A 115 -8.28 9.99 -10.00
C ILE A 115 -9.53 9.12 -9.82
N ALA A 116 -10.04 8.52 -10.90
CA ALA A 116 -11.20 7.63 -10.85
C ALA A 116 -10.92 6.41 -9.97
N ILE A 117 -9.78 5.73 -10.19
CA ILE A 117 -9.36 4.57 -9.39
C ILE A 117 -9.16 4.97 -7.92
N ALA A 118 -8.47 6.08 -7.66
CA ALA A 118 -8.21 6.55 -6.30
C ALA A 118 -9.51 6.82 -5.53
N ASN A 119 -10.51 7.36 -6.20
CA ASN A 119 -11.81 7.70 -5.62
C ASN A 119 -12.79 6.52 -5.53
N ASP A 120 -12.59 5.46 -6.33
CA ASP A 120 -13.45 4.26 -6.32
C ASP A 120 -13.06 3.32 -5.16
N THR A 121 -13.39 3.75 -3.96
CA THR A 121 -13.19 3.04 -2.70
C THR A 121 -14.15 3.58 -1.63
N PRO A 122 -14.57 2.80 -0.63
CA PRO A 122 -15.31 3.31 0.52
C PRO A 122 -14.44 4.12 1.49
N TYR A 123 -13.10 4.03 1.36
CA TYR A 123 -12.15 4.73 2.22
C TYR A 123 -11.85 6.14 1.69
N GLY A 124 -11.36 7.01 2.57
CA GLY A 124 -11.03 8.40 2.19
C GLY A 124 -10.38 9.18 3.33
N LEU A 125 -9.43 8.59 4.05
CA LEU A 125 -8.70 9.27 5.10
C LEU A 125 -7.55 10.10 4.54
N LEU A 126 -6.60 9.45 3.86
CA LEU A 126 -5.37 10.07 3.38
C LEU A 126 -4.98 9.53 2.01
N ASN A 127 -4.60 10.43 1.12
CA ASN A 127 -3.91 10.11 -0.13
C ASN A 127 -2.53 10.75 -0.16
N PHE A 128 -1.63 10.12 -0.93
CA PHE A 128 -0.30 10.64 -1.22
C PHE A 128 -0.17 10.91 -2.72
N ILE A 129 0.46 12.03 -3.08
CA ILE A 129 0.80 12.38 -4.46
C ILE A 129 2.31 12.58 -4.55
N GLN A 130 2.92 11.93 -5.52
CA GLN A 130 4.34 12.08 -5.85
C GLN A 130 4.47 12.56 -7.28
N THR A 131 4.93 13.79 -7.49
CA THR A 131 5.18 14.37 -8.81
C THR A 131 6.09 15.58 -8.71
N GLN A 132 6.90 15.83 -9.74
CA GLN A 132 7.71 17.05 -9.84
C GLN A 132 6.91 18.26 -10.35
N ASP A 133 5.73 18.02 -10.93
CA ASP A 133 4.83 19.07 -11.43
C ASP A 133 3.87 19.52 -10.31
N GLN A 134 4.16 20.69 -9.74
CA GLN A 134 3.37 21.26 -8.64
C GLN A 134 1.94 21.65 -9.08
N GLU A 135 1.75 22.07 -10.31
CA GLU A 135 0.41 22.40 -10.82
C GLU A 135 -0.43 21.12 -10.95
N LYS A 136 0.16 20.05 -11.48
CA LYS A 136 -0.44 18.71 -11.53
C LYS A 136 -0.80 18.23 -10.13
N ALA A 137 0.15 18.33 -9.17
CA ALA A 137 -0.11 17.93 -7.79
C ALA A 137 -1.34 18.63 -7.20
N ASN A 138 -1.40 19.94 -7.31
CA ASN A 138 -2.50 20.76 -6.78
C ASN A 138 -3.84 20.46 -7.48
N ARG A 139 -3.80 20.27 -8.81
CA ARG A 139 -4.98 19.92 -9.59
C ARG A 139 -5.56 18.57 -9.21
N VAL A 140 -4.69 17.56 -9.06
CA VAL A 140 -5.09 16.20 -8.65
C VAL A 140 -5.59 16.21 -7.22
N ALA A 141 -4.87 16.86 -6.29
CA ALA A 141 -5.27 16.91 -4.88
C ALA A 141 -6.70 17.39 -4.66
N ARG A 142 -7.12 18.42 -5.43
CA ARG A 142 -8.48 18.96 -5.35
C ARG A 142 -9.57 18.02 -5.85
N LYS A 143 -9.21 16.99 -6.61
CA LYS A 143 -10.14 16.00 -7.17
C LYS A 143 -10.21 14.71 -6.34
N LEU A 144 -9.26 14.51 -5.42
CA LEU A 144 -9.25 13.34 -4.55
C LEU A 144 -10.28 13.48 -3.42
N ARG A 145 -11.03 12.42 -3.18
CA ARG A 145 -12.08 12.36 -2.15
C ARG A 145 -11.54 11.74 -0.87
N SER A 146 -10.60 12.43 -0.25
CA SER A 146 -10.03 12.08 1.05
C SER A 146 -9.95 13.31 1.95
N GLY A 147 -9.91 13.08 3.26
CA GLY A 147 -9.81 14.16 4.24
C GLY A 147 -8.47 14.87 4.22
N MET A 148 -7.43 14.15 3.82
CA MET A 148 -6.07 14.68 3.71
C MET A 148 -5.41 14.24 2.40
N VAL A 149 -4.52 15.10 1.87
CA VAL A 149 -3.66 14.78 0.74
C VAL A 149 -2.25 15.27 1.05
N ASP A 150 -1.30 14.35 1.14
CA ASP A 150 0.11 14.65 1.25
C ASP A 150 0.72 14.78 -0.15
N ILE A 151 1.43 15.86 -0.40
CA ILE A 151 2.13 16.11 -1.66
C ILE A 151 3.64 16.03 -1.40
N ASN A 152 4.30 15.08 -2.04
CA ASN A 152 5.75 14.87 -2.02
C ASN A 152 6.35 14.69 -0.61
N GLY A 153 5.57 14.12 0.34
CA GLY A 153 6.05 13.89 1.69
C GLY A 153 6.09 15.15 2.57
N ALA A 154 5.20 16.11 2.32
CA ALA A 154 5.10 17.33 3.13
C ALA A 154 4.76 17.07 4.61
N GLY A 155 4.20 15.89 4.90
CA GLY A 155 3.84 15.49 6.25
C GLY A 155 2.50 16.04 6.72
N LEU A 156 2.17 15.71 7.97
CA LEU A 156 0.92 16.18 8.60
C LEU A 156 1.01 17.65 8.96
N ALA A 157 -0.04 18.42 8.66
CA ALA A 157 -0.21 19.79 9.11
C ALA A 157 -0.93 19.79 10.47
N PRO A 158 -0.27 20.11 11.59
CA PRO A 158 -0.90 20.03 12.91
C PRO A 158 -2.10 20.97 13.07
N ASP A 159 -2.15 22.03 12.26
CA ASP A 159 -3.20 23.05 12.29
C ASP A 159 -4.42 22.67 11.44
N ALA A 160 -4.33 21.59 10.65
CA ALA A 160 -5.42 21.15 9.80
C ALA A 160 -6.33 20.13 10.50
N PRO A 161 -7.62 20.13 10.22
CA PRO A 161 -8.53 19.11 10.73
C PRO A 161 -8.09 17.71 10.30
N PHE A 162 -8.08 16.78 11.24
CA PHE A 162 -7.85 15.36 10.96
C PHE A 162 -9.17 14.62 10.83
N GLY A 163 -9.38 13.94 9.69
CA GLY A 163 -10.58 13.12 9.50
C GLY A 163 -10.72 12.60 8.08
N GLY A 164 -11.62 11.64 7.91
CA GLY A 164 -11.96 11.04 6.62
C GLY A 164 -13.01 11.85 5.87
N TYR A 165 -13.01 11.73 4.54
CA TYR A 165 -13.99 12.37 3.66
C TYR A 165 -15.27 11.53 3.52
N LYS A 166 -15.15 10.20 3.53
CA LYS A 166 -16.24 9.25 3.36
C LYS A 166 -16.48 8.52 4.69
#